data_23863c84e2d2734b472a8d2faf5012c7
#
_entry.id   23863c84e2d2734b472a8d2faf5012c7
#
_cell.length_a   1.000
_cell.length_b   1.000
_cell.length_c   1.000
_cell.angle_alpha   90.00
_cell.angle_beta   90.00
_cell.angle_gamma   90.00
#
_symmetry.space_group_name_H-M   'P 1'
#
loop_
_entity.id
_entity.type
_entity.pdbx_description
1 polymer ?
#
loop_
_entity_poly.entity_id
_entity_poly.type
_entity_poly.pdbx_seq_one_letter_code
_entity_poly.pdbx_strand_id
1 'polypeptide(L)'
;MPKAGGLASPTDRIPRLVAANQYRVGLHAVRHMIEEGFDEAQLVEALHGRIHVLEEYPEEGRCLVLGRFHFTPATTSALHTLCDLSDDRVLDIVTAYIPQRPWWVSPTQRGRKK
;
A
#
# COMPACT_ATOMS: atom_id res chain seq x y z
N MET A 1 -9.77 -23.31 8.02
CA MET A 1 -9.71 -23.76 6.70
C MET A 1 -10.07 -22.63 5.75
N PRO A 2 -9.45 -22.62 4.67
CA PRO A 2 -9.73 -21.54 3.78
C PRO A 2 -11.16 -21.63 3.36
N LYS A 3 -11.75 -20.49 3.26
CA LYS A 3 -13.06 -20.44 2.81
C LYS A 3 -13.10 -20.92 1.40
N ALA A 4 -14.28 -21.16 0.96
CA ALA A 4 -14.48 -21.61 -0.39
C ALA A 4 -13.76 -20.65 -1.32
N GLY A 5 -13.07 -21.19 -2.25
CA GLY A 5 -12.24 -20.39 -3.11
C GLY A 5 -10.92 -20.04 -2.49
N GLY A 6 -10.81 -20.15 -1.18
CA GLY A 6 -9.56 -20.00 -0.50
C GLY A 6 -8.88 -18.66 -0.64
N LEU A 7 -9.59 -17.64 -1.10
CA LEU A 7 -8.96 -16.37 -1.36
C LEU A 7 -9.03 -15.50 -0.14
N ALA A 8 -7.86 -15.17 0.39
CA ALA A 8 -7.78 -14.23 1.47
C ALA A 8 -7.95 -12.83 0.93
N SER A 9 -8.47 -11.94 1.76
CA SER A 9 -8.65 -10.56 1.37
C SER A 9 -7.31 -9.86 1.24
N PRO A 10 -7.26 -8.72 0.54
CA PRO A 10 -6.01 -7.95 0.48
C PRO A 10 -5.49 -7.59 1.87
N THR A 11 -6.38 -7.29 2.81
CA THR A 11 -5.92 -6.92 4.14
C THR A 11 -5.26 -8.07 4.88
N ASP A 12 -5.53 -9.32 4.45
CA ASP A 12 -4.84 -10.48 4.99
C ASP A 12 -3.58 -10.79 4.21
N ARG A 13 -3.66 -10.72 2.87
CA ARG A 13 -2.57 -11.14 2.01
C ARG A 13 -1.39 -10.20 2.06
N ILE A 14 -1.66 -8.89 2.04
CA ILE A 14 -0.58 -7.91 1.93
C ILE A 14 0.35 -7.97 3.13
N PRO A 15 -0.15 -7.90 4.38
CA PRO A 15 0.77 -7.98 5.50
C PRO A 15 1.52 -9.31 5.56
N ARG A 16 0.87 -10.40 5.14
CA ARG A 16 1.52 -11.70 5.19
C ARG A 16 2.66 -11.80 4.18
N LEU A 17 2.42 -11.32 2.96
CA LEU A 17 3.46 -11.35 1.94
C LEU A 17 4.63 -10.45 2.30
N VAL A 18 4.33 -9.29 2.86
CA VAL A 18 5.38 -8.37 3.30
C VAL A 18 6.18 -8.98 4.43
N ALA A 19 5.50 -9.59 5.41
CA ALA A 19 6.20 -10.23 6.53
C ALA A 19 7.07 -11.38 6.06
N ALA A 20 6.68 -12.05 4.98
CA ALA A 20 7.46 -13.16 4.42
C ALA A 20 8.54 -12.66 3.47
N ASN A 21 8.68 -11.36 3.30
CA ASN A 21 9.66 -10.76 2.40
C ASN A 21 9.40 -11.15 0.95
N GLN A 22 8.13 -11.33 0.61
CA GLN A 22 7.70 -11.75 -0.72
C GLN A 22 7.02 -10.59 -1.42
N TYR A 23 7.81 -9.58 -1.75
CA TYR A 23 7.28 -8.40 -2.43
C TYR A 23 8.37 -7.79 -3.31
N ARG A 24 7.92 -7.00 -4.28
CA ARG A 24 8.81 -6.26 -5.15
C ARG A 24 8.36 -4.81 -5.16
N VAL A 25 9.32 -3.89 -5.16
CA VAL A 25 9.04 -2.46 -5.19
C VAL A 25 9.31 -1.96 -6.59
N GLY A 26 8.25 -1.49 -7.26
CA GLY A 26 8.36 -1.02 -8.63
C GLY A 26 9.03 0.34 -8.74
N LEU A 27 9.41 0.69 -9.96
CA LEU A 27 10.16 1.93 -10.18
C LEU A 27 9.39 3.17 -9.77
N HIS A 28 8.09 3.19 -10.02
CA HIS A 28 7.28 4.36 -9.62
C HIS A 28 7.29 4.53 -8.12
N ALA A 29 7.20 3.42 -7.38
CA ALA A 29 7.24 3.49 -5.94
C ALA A 29 8.60 3.99 -5.47
N VAL A 30 9.68 3.48 -6.06
CA VAL A 30 11.02 3.91 -5.68
C VAL A 30 11.19 5.41 -5.91
N ARG A 31 10.71 5.91 -7.04
CA ARG A 31 10.81 7.33 -7.35
C ARG A 31 10.10 8.18 -6.32
N HIS A 32 8.88 7.80 -5.96
CA HIS A 32 8.13 8.53 -4.94
C HIS A 32 8.83 8.49 -3.60
N MET A 33 9.40 7.33 -3.26
CA MET A 33 10.12 7.20 -2.00
C MET A 33 11.27 8.20 -1.92
N ILE A 34 12.02 8.31 -3.01
CA ILE A 34 13.12 9.26 -3.06
C ILE A 34 12.62 10.69 -2.97
N GLU A 35 11.59 11.00 -3.74
CA GLU A 35 11.06 12.37 -3.80
C GLU A 35 10.40 12.80 -2.51
N GLU A 36 9.74 11.87 -1.83
CA GLU A 36 8.95 12.21 -0.66
C GLU A 36 9.68 11.89 0.64
N GLY A 37 10.83 11.26 0.55
CA GLY A 37 11.70 11.12 1.70
C GLY A 37 11.38 10.00 2.66
N PHE A 38 10.81 8.89 2.16
CA PHE A 38 10.64 7.71 3.00
C PHE A 38 11.33 6.52 2.35
N ASP A 39 11.69 5.55 3.17
CA ASP A 39 12.51 4.43 2.70
C ASP A 39 11.71 3.12 2.73
N GLU A 40 12.39 2.05 2.34
CA GLU A 40 11.72 0.76 2.25
C GLU A 40 11.25 0.25 3.60
N ALA A 41 12.01 0.51 4.66
CA ALA A 41 11.59 0.10 6.00
C ALA A 41 10.28 0.77 6.40
N GLN A 42 10.12 2.03 6.03
CA GLN A 42 8.89 2.77 6.31
C GLN A 42 7.74 2.28 5.45
N LEU A 43 8.02 1.93 4.19
CA LEU A 43 7.02 1.32 3.33
C LEU A 43 6.54 -0.01 3.91
N VAL A 44 7.48 -0.84 4.36
CA VAL A 44 7.15 -2.12 4.97
C VAL A 44 6.35 -1.91 6.24
N GLU A 45 6.72 -0.93 7.04
CA GLU A 45 5.96 -0.64 8.25
C GLU A 45 4.50 -0.34 7.91
N ALA A 46 4.28 0.47 6.87
CA ALA A 46 2.92 0.85 6.50
C ALA A 46 2.10 -0.34 6.03
N LEU A 47 2.74 -1.30 5.36
CA LEU A 47 2.03 -2.43 4.79
C LEU A 47 1.93 -3.62 5.74
N HIS A 48 2.79 -3.67 6.74
CA HIS A 48 2.82 -4.79 7.67
C HIS A 48 1.80 -4.64 8.79
N GLY A 49 1.37 -3.41 9.07
CA GLY A 49 0.44 -3.16 10.15
C GLY A 49 -1.00 -3.28 9.69
N ARG A 50 -1.85 -2.49 10.32
CA ARG A 50 -3.26 -2.46 9.96
C ARG A 50 -3.43 -1.58 8.73
N ILE A 51 -4.01 -2.16 7.69
CA ILE A 51 -4.23 -1.44 6.46
C ILE A 51 -5.71 -1.44 6.12
N HIS A 52 -6.11 -0.48 5.29
CA HIS A 52 -7.49 -0.37 4.82
C HIS A 52 -7.47 -0.28 3.30
N VAL A 53 -8.35 -1.03 2.65
CA VAL A 53 -8.50 -0.93 1.21
C VAL A 53 -9.37 0.28 0.89
N LEU A 54 -8.83 1.20 0.11
CA LEU A 54 -9.53 2.41 -0.27
C LEU A 54 -10.25 2.26 -1.61
N GLU A 55 -9.60 1.60 -2.56
CA GLU A 55 -10.12 1.43 -3.90
C GLU A 55 -9.71 0.07 -4.41
N GLU A 56 -10.59 -0.57 -5.16
CA GLU A 56 -10.29 -1.86 -5.75
C GLU A 56 -10.41 -1.78 -7.26
N TYR A 57 -9.51 -2.45 -7.93
CA TYR A 57 -9.49 -2.54 -9.38
C TYR A 57 -9.40 -4.02 -9.74
N PRO A 58 -10.51 -4.75 -9.56
CA PRO A 58 -10.45 -6.21 -9.65
C PRO A 58 -10.06 -6.73 -11.03
N GLU A 59 -10.38 -6.01 -12.08
CA GLU A 59 -9.98 -6.44 -13.41
C GLU A 59 -8.49 -6.41 -13.61
N GLU A 60 -7.80 -5.61 -12.83
CA GLU A 60 -6.36 -5.50 -12.92
C GLU A 60 -5.65 -6.27 -11.83
N GLY A 61 -6.39 -6.84 -10.90
CA GLY A 61 -5.79 -7.51 -9.77
C GLY A 61 -5.15 -6.56 -8.78
N ARG A 62 -5.59 -5.31 -8.74
CA ARG A 62 -4.94 -4.28 -7.95
C ARG A 62 -5.87 -3.65 -6.94
N CYS A 63 -5.28 -3.07 -5.92
CA CYS A 63 -6.04 -2.29 -4.95
C CYS A 63 -5.15 -1.20 -4.39
N LEU A 64 -5.79 -0.12 -3.96
CA LEU A 64 -5.12 0.99 -3.30
C LEU A 64 -5.41 0.87 -1.81
N VAL A 65 -4.35 0.85 -1.02
CA VAL A 65 -4.51 0.67 0.42
C VAL A 65 -3.90 1.83 1.19
N LEU A 66 -4.44 2.04 2.38
CA LEU A 66 -3.96 3.04 3.33
C LEU A 66 -3.24 2.32 4.46
N GLY A 67 -1.99 2.73 4.72
CA GLY A 67 -1.25 2.31 5.89
C GLY A 67 -0.64 3.52 6.54
N ARG A 68 0.12 3.30 7.61
CA ARG A 68 0.77 4.39 8.34
C ARG A 68 2.17 3.97 8.71
N PHE A 69 3.06 4.95 8.74
CA PHE A 69 4.44 4.71 9.12
C PHE A 69 4.96 5.89 9.94
N HIS A 70 6.07 5.69 10.58
CA HIS A 70 6.70 6.74 11.38
C HIS A 70 7.75 7.46 10.54
N PHE A 71 7.55 8.76 10.31
CA PHE A 71 8.59 9.59 9.71
C PHE A 71 9.73 9.79 10.69
N THR A 72 9.36 10.04 11.93
CA THR A 72 10.28 10.13 13.04
C THR A 72 9.67 9.36 14.19
N PRO A 73 10.42 9.08 15.26
CA PRO A 73 9.82 8.39 16.40
C PRO A 73 8.58 9.10 16.96
N ALA A 74 8.46 10.40 16.72
CA ALA A 74 7.37 11.20 17.29
C ALA A 74 6.26 11.50 16.29
N THR A 75 6.44 11.24 14.99
CA THR A 75 5.45 11.65 14.00
C THR A 75 5.12 10.51 13.06
N THR A 76 3.86 10.38 12.74
CA THR A 76 3.41 9.37 11.79
C THR A 76 2.84 10.04 10.55
N SER A 77 2.77 9.26 9.47
CA SER A 77 2.21 9.71 8.22
C SER A 77 1.34 8.62 7.63
N ALA A 78 0.31 9.02 6.93
CA ALA A 78 -0.45 8.10 6.09
C ALA A 78 0.37 7.78 4.85
N LEU A 79 0.16 6.59 4.31
CA LEU A 79 0.78 6.18 3.06
C LEU A 79 -0.25 5.47 2.22
N HIS A 80 -0.38 5.87 0.97
CA HIS A 80 -1.20 5.17 -0.01
C HIS A 80 -0.29 4.28 -0.83
N THR A 81 -0.67 3.03 -1.00
CA THR A 81 0.13 2.07 -1.76
C THR A 81 -0.78 1.36 -2.75
N LEU A 82 -0.42 1.43 -4.02
CA LEU A 82 -1.11 0.67 -5.05
C LEU A 82 -0.44 -0.68 -5.17
N CYS A 83 -1.19 -1.72 -4.83
CA CYS A 83 -0.69 -3.08 -4.72
C CYS A 83 -1.29 -3.93 -5.83
N ASP A 84 -0.45 -4.75 -6.44
CA ASP A 84 -0.87 -5.71 -7.46
C ASP A 84 -0.75 -7.10 -6.86
N LEU A 85 -1.88 -7.78 -6.78
CA LEU A 85 -1.98 -9.10 -6.15
C LEU A 85 -2.29 -10.19 -7.18
N SER A 86 -1.96 -9.94 -8.44
CA SER A 86 -2.20 -10.92 -9.50
C SER A 86 -1.39 -12.20 -9.29
N ASP A 87 -0.22 -12.08 -8.70
CA ASP A 87 0.61 -13.24 -8.38
C ASP A 87 0.31 -13.66 -6.96
N ASP A 88 -0.01 -14.93 -6.76
CA ASP A 88 -0.36 -15.41 -5.43
C ASP A 88 0.80 -15.41 -4.45
N ARG A 89 2.02 -15.37 -4.94
CA ARG A 89 3.20 -15.56 -4.10
C ARG A 89 4.01 -14.31 -3.89
N VAL A 90 3.75 -13.27 -4.67
CA VAL A 90 4.55 -12.05 -4.60
C VAL A 90 3.62 -10.85 -4.71
N LEU A 91 3.84 -9.90 -3.83
CA LEU A 91 3.14 -8.61 -3.89
C LEU A 91 3.97 -7.67 -4.75
N ASP A 92 3.36 -7.09 -5.76
CA ASP A 92 4.00 -6.03 -6.52
C ASP A 92 3.51 -4.69 -6.00
N ILE A 93 4.43 -3.88 -5.53
CA ILE A 93 4.11 -2.54 -5.07
C ILE A 93 4.32 -1.62 -6.26
N VAL A 94 3.20 -1.24 -6.88
CA VAL A 94 3.22 -0.50 -8.14
C VAL A 94 3.62 0.94 -7.90
N THR A 95 3.01 1.55 -6.89
CA THR A 95 3.37 2.90 -6.49
C THR A 95 3.01 3.10 -5.02
N ALA A 96 3.65 4.07 -4.41
CA ALA A 96 3.38 4.43 -3.02
C ALA A 96 3.63 5.91 -2.88
N TYR A 97 2.74 6.61 -2.18
CA TYR A 97 2.88 8.06 -2.03
C TYR A 97 2.18 8.52 -0.77
N ILE A 98 2.61 9.67 -0.29
CA ILE A 98 1.95 10.31 0.83
C ILE A 98 0.80 11.13 0.28
N PRO A 99 -0.45 10.87 0.73
CA PRO A 99 -1.60 11.57 0.16
C PRO A 99 -1.54 13.06 0.47
N GLN A 100 -1.80 13.87 -0.55
CA GLN A 100 -1.70 15.32 -0.45
C GLN A 100 -2.82 15.98 -1.23
N ARG A 101 -3.16 17.19 -0.83
CA ARG A 101 -4.10 17.99 -1.59
C ARG A 101 -3.48 18.39 -2.93
N PRO A 102 -4.26 18.64 -3.93
CA PRO A 102 -5.74 18.60 -3.92
C PRO A 102 -6.33 17.24 -4.23
N TRP A 103 -5.51 16.25 -4.53
CA TRP A 103 -6.01 14.94 -4.94
C TRP A 103 -6.65 14.18 -3.79
N TRP A 104 -6.20 14.45 -2.57
CA TRP A 104 -6.77 13.84 -1.37
C TRP A 104 -7.00 14.92 -0.34
N VAL A 105 -8.25 15.08 0.12
CA VAL A 105 -8.56 16.06 1.17
C VAL A 105 -8.25 15.48 2.54
N SER A 106 -8.25 14.15 2.64
CA SER A 106 -7.86 13.45 3.84
C SER A 106 -7.25 12.12 3.39
N PRO A 107 -6.65 11.34 4.31
CA PRO A 107 -6.05 10.08 3.90
C PRO A 107 -7.04 9.10 3.26
N THR A 108 -8.34 9.26 3.51
CA THR A 108 -9.30 8.32 2.97
C THR A 108 -10.27 8.92 1.97
N GLN A 109 -10.20 10.22 1.73
CA GLN A 109 -11.21 10.88 0.90
C GLN A 109 -10.54 11.63 -0.23
N ARG A 110 -10.92 11.30 -1.45
CA ARG A 110 -10.39 11.97 -2.62
C ARG A 110 -10.84 13.41 -2.67
N GLY A 111 -9.95 14.25 -3.15
CA GLY A 111 -10.25 15.64 -3.32
C GLY A 111 -10.73 15.92 -4.71
N ARG A 112 -10.55 17.19 -5.10
CA ARG A 112 -10.98 17.61 -6.41
C ARG A 112 -10.15 16.98 -7.49
N LYS A 113 -10.81 16.48 -8.49
CA LYS A 113 -10.10 15.99 -9.65
C LYS A 113 -9.83 17.10 -10.60
N LYS A 114 -8.79 16.93 -11.32
CA LYS A 114 -8.44 17.95 -12.29
C LYS A 114 -9.03 17.68 -13.62
#